data_d7eb457daa54d034df857cd5f8e70035
#
_entry.id   d7eb457daa54d034df857cd5f8e70035
#
_cell.length_a   1.000
_cell.length_b   1.000
_cell.length_c   1.000
_cell.angle_alpha   90.00
_cell.angle_beta   90.00
_cell.angle_gamma   90.00
#
_symmetry.space_group_name_H-M   'P 1'
#
loop_
_entity.id
_entity.type
_entity.pdbx_description
1 polymer ?
#
loop_
_entity_poly.entity_id
_entity_poly.type
_entity_poly.pdbx_seq_one_letter_code
_entity_poly.pdbx_strand_id
1 'polypeptide(L)'
;MSSNYLMEQLQWFLRDDQILDTDLWREIYARDASYFNIKPMCVLRPSTTEQVQQIMQLAHETGTSITFRAGGTSLCGQTLGTGIICELRTNFTKSEVRQNGKKIWFEPGLTANQVNRILAPHHTHIGPDPASSAAAMMGGILNNNSSGMEAGVAHNSYHTLSSIEFILS
;
A
#
# COMPACT_ATOMS: atom_id res chain seq x y z
N MET A 1 14.56 10.19 20.35
CA MET A 1 14.80 11.41 19.54
C MET A 1 13.52 12.22 19.46
N SER A 2 13.60 13.56 19.30
CA SER A 2 12.39 14.39 19.29
C SER A 2 11.63 14.24 17.96
N SER A 3 10.30 14.37 18.00
CA SER A 3 9.44 14.41 16.81
C SER A 3 9.89 15.46 15.79
N ASN A 4 10.47 16.56 16.25
CA ASN A 4 11.00 17.62 15.39
C ASN A 4 12.15 17.15 14.51
N TYR A 5 13.08 16.34 15.04
CA TYR A 5 14.19 15.80 14.25
C TYR A 5 13.72 14.95 13.08
N LEU A 6 12.76 14.04 13.33
CA LEU A 6 12.18 13.22 12.28
C LEU A 6 11.57 14.07 11.15
N MET A 7 10.77 15.07 11.50
CA MET A 7 10.09 15.94 10.54
C MET A 7 11.10 16.77 9.72
N GLU A 8 12.15 17.30 10.34
CA GLU A 8 13.23 18.01 9.65
C GLU A 8 13.94 17.10 8.63
N GLN A 9 14.27 15.85 9.00
CA GLN A 9 14.91 14.91 8.09
C GLN A 9 14.00 14.52 6.90
N LEU A 10 12.72 14.34 7.12
CA LEU A 10 11.74 14.03 6.06
C LEU A 10 11.69 15.13 4.98
N GLN A 11 11.80 16.40 5.36
CA GLN A 11 11.79 17.54 4.46
C GLN A 11 13.00 17.62 3.51
N TRP A 12 14.10 16.89 3.79
CA TRP A 12 15.25 16.84 2.91
C TRP A 12 15.01 16.05 1.62
N PHE A 13 14.10 15.09 1.62
CA PHE A 13 13.88 14.21 0.47
C PHE A 13 12.40 14.06 0.08
N LEU A 14 11.47 14.56 0.89
CA LEU A 14 10.05 14.63 0.56
C LEU A 14 9.65 16.10 0.34
N ARG A 15 8.74 16.32 -0.60
CA ARG A 15 8.11 17.63 -0.78
C ARG A 15 7.03 17.87 0.27
N ASP A 16 6.66 19.12 0.48
CA ASP A 16 5.63 19.49 1.46
C ASP A 16 4.28 18.80 1.20
N ASP A 17 3.92 18.61 -0.08
CA ASP A 17 2.67 17.92 -0.46
C ASP A 17 2.70 16.40 -0.21
N GLN A 18 3.87 15.84 0.09
CA GLN A 18 4.05 14.43 0.45
C GLN A 18 4.05 14.21 1.98
N ILE A 19 4.09 15.25 2.79
CA ILE A 19 4.08 15.18 4.26
C ILE A 19 2.75 15.73 4.77
N LEU A 20 1.90 14.84 5.26
CA LEU A 20 0.56 15.16 5.72
C LEU A 20 0.50 15.03 7.25
N ASP A 21 0.88 16.09 7.95
CA ASP A 21 1.04 16.11 9.40
C ASP A 21 -0.02 16.95 10.13
N THR A 22 -0.92 17.62 9.38
CA THR A 22 -2.00 18.39 10.00
C THR A 22 -2.97 17.48 10.74
N ASP A 23 -3.63 18.02 11.74
CA ASP A 23 -4.60 17.28 12.55
C ASP A 23 -5.72 16.66 11.72
N LEU A 24 -6.16 17.35 10.67
CA LEU A 24 -7.17 16.86 9.73
C LEU A 24 -6.69 15.58 9.00
N TRP A 25 -5.47 15.60 8.45
CA TRP A 25 -4.95 14.43 7.74
C TRP A 25 -4.72 13.25 8.68
N ARG A 26 -4.19 13.50 9.86
CA ARG A 26 -3.98 12.48 10.89
C ARG A 26 -5.31 11.84 11.31
N GLU A 27 -6.39 12.62 11.43
CA GLU A 27 -7.72 12.10 11.74
C GLU A 27 -8.32 11.28 10.59
N ILE A 28 -8.16 11.71 9.33
CA ILE A 28 -8.60 10.94 8.15
C ILE A 28 -7.94 9.55 8.11
N TYR A 29 -6.65 9.48 8.45
CA TYR A 29 -5.91 8.22 8.42
C TYR A 29 -5.95 7.45 9.75
N ALA A 30 -6.62 7.96 10.78
CA ALA A 30 -6.83 7.27 12.05
C ALA A 30 -7.80 6.08 11.95
N ARG A 31 -8.50 5.94 10.83
CA ARG A 31 -9.54 4.91 10.61
C ARG A 31 -9.26 4.09 9.35
N ASP A 32 -9.62 2.84 9.38
CA ASP A 32 -9.75 1.95 8.22
C ASP A 32 -11.15 1.31 8.23
N ALA A 33 -11.34 0.16 7.62
CA ALA A 33 -12.62 -0.54 7.64
C ALA A 33 -12.89 -1.30 8.95
N SER A 34 -11.98 -1.24 9.92
CA SER A 34 -12.17 -1.84 11.26
C SER A 34 -12.88 -0.90 12.23
N TYR A 35 -13.11 -1.37 13.44
CA TYR A 35 -13.67 -0.57 14.55
C TYR A 35 -12.63 0.30 15.26
N PHE A 36 -11.35 0.15 14.93
CA PHE A 36 -10.27 0.87 15.61
C PHE A 36 -10.17 2.31 15.14
N ASN A 37 -9.67 3.16 16.04
CA ASN A 37 -9.31 4.55 15.77
C ASN A 37 -7.93 4.79 16.40
N ILE A 38 -6.90 4.86 15.55
CA ILE A 38 -5.50 5.02 15.98
C ILE A 38 -4.89 6.16 15.19
N LYS A 39 -4.71 7.31 15.83
CA LYS A 39 -4.21 8.53 15.20
C LYS A 39 -2.70 8.43 14.96
N PRO A 40 -2.22 8.51 13.72
CA PRO A 40 -0.80 8.45 13.42
C PRO A 40 -0.07 9.76 13.79
N MET A 41 1.26 9.68 13.87
CA MET A 41 2.12 10.85 13.99
C MET A 41 2.04 11.73 12.74
N CYS A 42 2.20 11.13 11.57
CA CYS A 42 2.05 11.76 10.26
C CYS A 42 1.72 10.71 9.19
N VAL A 43 1.33 11.19 8.02
CA VAL A 43 1.11 10.38 6.82
C VAL A 43 2.08 10.83 5.75
N LEU A 44 2.82 9.91 5.15
CA LEU A 44 3.78 10.19 4.08
C LEU A 44 3.29 9.58 2.77
N ARG A 45 3.40 10.32 1.68
CA ARG A 45 3.04 9.91 0.32
C ARG A 45 4.26 9.88 -0.60
N PRO A 46 5.18 8.91 -0.41
CA PRO A 46 6.32 8.80 -1.31
C PRO A 46 5.87 8.59 -2.76
N SER A 47 6.69 9.02 -3.70
CA SER A 47 6.44 8.87 -5.14
C SER A 47 7.45 7.98 -5.84
N THR A 48 8.50 7.58 -5.15
CA THR A 48 9.54 6.69 -5.68
C THR A 48 9.95 5.64 -4.66
N THR A 49 10.54 4.56 -5.15
CA THR A 49 11.08 3.47 -4.33
C THR A 49 12.20 3.97 -3.40
N GLU A 50 13.03 4.88 -3.89
CA GLU A 50 14.13 5.49 -3.13
C GLU A 50 13.60 6.27 -1.93
N GLN A 51 12.51 7.03 -2.11
CA GLN A 51 11.86 7.73 -0.99
C GLN A 51 11.31 6.74 0.05
N VAL A 52 10.76 5.59 -0.37
CA VAL A 52 10.31 4.55 0.57
C VAL A 52 11.49 3.99 1.35
N GLN A 53 12.63 3.72 0.68
CA GLN A 53 13.86 3.25 1.35
C GLN A 53 14.36 4.26 2.39
N GLN A 54 14.41 5.55 2.03
CA GLN A 54 14.84 6.63 2.93
C GLN A 54 13.90 6.76 4.15
N ILE A 55 12.59 6.64 3.93
CA ILE A 55 11.60 6.65 5.04
C ILE A 55 11.85 5.46 5.98
N MET A 56 12.05 4.26 5.43
CA MET A 56 12.31 3.07 6.24
C MET A 56 13.60 3.18 7.03
N GLN A 57 14.68 3.66 6.40
CA GLN A 57 15.96 3.88 7.07
C GLN A 57 15.82 4.91 8.20
N LEU A 58 15.21 6.05 7.94
CA LEU A 58 15.02 7.10 8.95
C LEU A 58 14.14 6.62 10.12
N ALA A 59 13.10 5.84 9.84
CA ALA A 59 12.26 5.26 10.87
C ALA A 59 13.02 4.26 11.73
N HIS A 60 13.88 3.43 11.13
CA HIS A 60 14.76 2.53 11.86
C HIS A 60 15.73 3.30 12.76
N GLU A 61 16.41 4.32 12.26
CA GLU A 61 17.35 5.16 13.00
C GLU A 61 16.70 5.92 14.17
N THR A 62 15.44 6.32 14.02
CA THR A 62 14.69 7.07 15.04
C THR A 62 13.86 6.18 15.97
N GLY A 63 13.78 4.87 15.71
CA GLY A 63 12.91 3.94 16.45
C GLY A 63 11.42 4.22 16.23
N THR A 64 11.05 4.83 15.08
CA THR A 64 9.67 5.19 14.75
C THR A 64 9.00 4.03 14.00
N SER A 65 7.81 3.62 14.41
CA SER A 65 7.06 2.59 13.71
C SER A 65 6.51 3.09 12.36
N ILE A 66 6.54 2.22 11.34
CA ILE A 66 5.91 2.46 10.05
C ILE A 66 4.76 1.48 9.84
N THR A 67 3.65 1.98 9.31
CA THR A 67 2.55 1.16 8.80
C THR A 67 2.31 1.52 7.34
N PHE A 68 2.47 0.55 6.44
CA PHE A 68 2.14 0.75 5.03
C PHE A 68 0.64 0.68 4.82
N ARG A 69 0.12 1.60 3.99
CA ARG A 69 -1.30 1.67 3.70
C ARG A 69 -1.54 1.90 2.21
N ALA A 70 -2.41 1.09 1.64
CA ALA A 70 -2.95 1.25 0.31
C ALA A 70 -4.45 1.62 0.40
N GLY A 71 -5.37 0.70 0.18
CA GLY A 71 -6.81 0.97 0.20
C GLY A 71 -7.45 1.21 1.57
N GLY A 72 -6.79 0.80 2.67
CA GLY A 72 -7.35 0.92 4.01
C GLY A 72 -8.60 0.06 4.24
N THR A 73 -8.71 -1.07 3.56
CA THR A 73 -9.85 -2.00 3.61
C THR A 73 -9.74 -3.09 4.66
N SER A 74 -8.73 -3.03 5.54
CA SER A 74 -8.54 -3.99 6.62
C SER A 74 -9.70 -3.93 7.62
N LEU A 75 -10.23 -5.10 7.99
CA LEU A 75 -11.24 -5.24 9.05
C LEU A 75 -10.63 -5.46 10.43
N CYS A 76 -9.31 -5.62 10.50
CA CYS A 76 -8.56 -5.92 11.73
C CYS A 76 -7.58 -4.81 12.15
N GLY A 77 -7.65 -3.62 11.55
CA GLY A 77 -6.80 -2.48 11.90
C GLY A 77 -5.35 -2.59 11.42
N GLN A 78 -5.04 -3.46 10.47
CA GLN A 78 -3.67 -3.70 9.98
C GLN A 78 -3.05 -2.49 9.27
N THR A 79 -3.87 -1.50 8.87
CA THR A 79 -3.44 -0.29 8.17
C THR A 79 -3.36 0.92 9.10
N LEU A 80 -3.48 0.71 10.40
CA LEU A 80 -3.43 1.74 11.44
C LEU A 80 -2.14 1.64 12.26
N GLY A 81 -1.68 2.75 12.79
CA GLY A 81 -0.49 2.82 13.63
C GLY A 81 -0.31 4.21 14.23
N THR A 82 0.42 4.28 15.35
CA THR A 82 0.72 5.55 16.06
C THR A 82 1.90 6.31 15.46
N GLY A 83 2.75 5.64 14.68
CA GLY A 83 3.91 6.23 14.04
C GLY A 83 3.59 6.82 12.65
N ILE A 84 4.43 6.50 11.68
CA ILE A 84 4.28 6.94 10.28
C ILE A 84 3.29 6.01 9.58
N ILE A 85 2.29 6.58 8.91
CA ILE A 85 1.53 5.88 7.87
C ILE A 85 2.19 6.17 6.51
N CYS A 86 2.75 5.15 5.87
CA CYS A 86 3.31 5.27 4.52
C CYS A 86 2.25 4.90 3.49
N GLU A 87 1.67 5.90 2.83
CA GLU A 87 0.56 5.74 1.89
C GLU A 87 1.08 5.52 0.47
N LEU A 88 0.76 4.37 -0.13
CA LEU A 88 1.23 3.98 -1.46
C LEU A 88 0.16 4.12 -2.55
N ARG A 89 -1.07 4.43 -2.19
CA ARG A 89 -2.23 4.46 -3.09
C ARG A 89 -2.10 5.49 -4.20
N THR A 90 -1.53 6.66 -3.89
CA THR A 90 -1.57 7.82 -4.77
C THR A 90 -0.56 7.73 -5.90
N ASN A 91 0.65 7.27 -5.63
CA ASN A 91 1.77 7.40 -6.55
C ASN A 91 2.25 6.06 -7.15
N PHE A 92 1.94 4.93 -6.52
CA PHE A 92 2.39 3.60 -6.98
C PHE A 92 1.28 2.89 -7.75
N THR A 93 1.02 3.36 -8.98
CA THR A 93 -0.11 2.90 -9.82
C THR A 93 0.30 2.44 -11.22
N LYS A 94 1.58 2.25 -11.48
CA LYS A 94 2.06 1.76 -12.78
C LYS A 94 1.75 0.28 -12.97
N SER A 95 1.61 -0.11 -14.21
CA SER A 95 1.42 -1.51 -14.59
C SER A 95 1.94 -1.79 -15.98
N GLU A 96 2.29 -3.05 -16.24
CA GLU A 96 2.77 -3.53 -17.53
C GLU A 96 2.21 -4.93 -17.80
N VAL A 97 1.44 -5.06 -18.89
CA VAL A 97 0.95 -6.37 -19.34
C VAL A 97 2.06 -7.10 -20.07
N ARG A 98 2.30 -8.34 -19.73
CA ARG A 98 3.35 -9.19 -20.30
C ARG A 98 2.76 -10.47 -20.86
N GLN A 99 3.49 -11.09 -21.80
CA GLN A 99 3.13 -12.37 -22.40
C GLN A 99 1.67 -12.43 -22.93
N ASN A 100 1.24 -11.36 -23.60
CA ASN A 100 -0.11 -11.25 -24.17
C ASN A 100 -1.22 -11.50 -23.13
N GLY A 101 -1.13 -10.88 -21.96
CA GLY A 101 -2.12 -10.98 -20.88
C GLY A 101 -1.96 -12.18 -19.93
N LYS A 102 -0.98 -13.06 -20.16
CA LYS A 102 -0.72 -14.18 -19.24
C LYS A 102 -0.04 -13.76 -17.93
N LYS A 103 0.62 -12.59 -17.95
CA LYS A 103 1.23 -11.98 -16.77
C LYS A 103 1.00 -10.48 -16.79
N ILE A 104 0.93 -9.90 -15.61
CA ILE A 104 0.92 -8.45 -15.42
C ILE A 104 1.87 -8.11 -14.27
N TRP A 105 2.73 -7.14 -14.49
CA TRP A 105 3.46 -6.46 -13.43
C TRP A 105 2.65 -5.23 -13.01
N PHE A 106 2.62 -4.92 -11.73
CA PHE A 106 1.91 -3.76 -11.20
C PHE A 106 2.51 -3.28 -9.88
N GLU A 107 2.33 -2.01 -9.63
CA GLU A 107 2.62 -1.38 -8.34
C GLU A 107 1.46 -1.56 -7.35
N PRO A 108 1.72 -1.46 -6.02
CA PRO A 108 0.77 -1.84 -4.97
C PRO A 108 -0.52 -1.00 -4.88
N GLY A 109 -0.55 0.19 -5.49
CA GLY A 109 -1.66 1.15 -5.40
C GLY A 109 -2.80 0.96 -6.39
N LEU A 110 -2.75 -0.06 -7.27
CA LEU A 110 -3.87 -0.39 -8.14
C LEU A 110 -4.89 -1.26 -7.42
N THR A 111 -6.19 -1.01 -7.64
CA THR A 111 -7.25 -1.91 -7.16
C THR A 111 -7.33 -3.15 -8.04
N ALA A 112 -7.88 -4.26 -7.50
CA ALA A 112 -8.12 -5.48 -8.27
C ALA A 112 -8.98 -5.21 -9.52
N ASN A 113 -10.02 -4.38 -9.40
CA ASN A 113 -10.86 -3.99 -10.52
C ASN A 113 -10.10 -3.19 -11.59
N GLN A 114 -9.14 -2.34 -11.21
CA GLN A 114 -8.30 -1.62 -12.18
C GLN A 114 -7.40 -2.60 -12.93
N VAL A 115 -6.77 -3.54 -12.23
CA VAL A 115 -5.93 -4.57 -12.85
C VAL A 115 -6.75 -5.42 -13.83
N ASN A 116 -7.95 -5.85 -13.45
CA ASN A 116 -8.83 -6.62 -14.33
C ASN A 116 -9.29 -5.84 -15.55
N ARG A 117 -9.53 -4.52 -15.45
CA ARG A 117 -9.82 -3.67 -16.62
C ARG A 117 -8.63 -3.60 -17.59
N ILE A 118 -7.41 -3.55 -17.07
CA ILE A 118 -6.19 -3.55 -17.89
C ILE A 118 -6.03 -4.89 -18.64
N LEU A 119 -6.41 -6.00 -18.01
CA LEU A 119 -6.33 -7.35 -18.58
C LEU A 119 -7.50 -7.70 -19.50
N ALA A 120 -8.63 -7.02 -19.40
CA ALA A 120 -9.85 -7.30 -20.18
C ALA A 120 -9.64 -7.40 -21.71
N PRO A 121 -8.83 -6.54 -22.39
CA PRO A 121 -8.55 -6.69 -23.82
C PRO A 121 -7.84 -7.99 -24.19
N HIS A 122 -7.21 -8.66 -23.23
CA HIS A 122 -6.54 -9.95 -23.39
C HIS A 122 -7.43 -11.14 -23.03
N HIS A 123 -8.71 -10.92 -22.67
CA HIS A 123 -9.64 -11.93 -22.18
C HIS A 123 -9.12 -12.71 -20.95
N THR A 124 -8.37 -12.04 -20.10
CA THR A 124 -7.79 -12.59 -18.86
C THR A 124 -8.14 -11.72 -17.66
N HIS A 125 -7.97 -12.26 -16.47
CA HIS A 125 -8.12 -11.56 -15.20
C HIS A 125 -7.15 -12.16 -14.16
N ILE A 126 -6.95 -11.45 -13.04
CA ILE A 126 -6.19 -11.99 -11.91
C ILE A 126 -7.00 -13.06 -11.16
N GLY A 127 -6.30 -13.97 -10.49
CA GLY A 127 -6.93 -15.03 -9.71
C GLY A 127 -7.71 -14.53 -8.48
N PRO A 128 -7.15 -13.65 -7.64
CA PRO A 128 -7.85 -13.19 -6.44
C PRO A 128 -9.00 -12.23 -6.76
N ASP A 129 -10.17 -12.49 -6.16
CA ASP A 129 -11.41 -11.73 -6.32
C ASP A 129 -12.05 -11.35 -4.97
N PRO A 130 -11.35 -10.66 -4.06
CA PRO A 130 -11.91 -10.32 -2.76
C PRO A 130 -13.19 -9.47 -2.92
N ALA A 131 -14.16 -9.64 -2.01
CA ALA A 131 -15.41 -8.87 -2.02
C ALA A 131 -15.19 -7.34 -2.05
N SER A 132 -14.04 -6.89 -1.55
CA SER A 132 -13.58 -5.49 -1.57
C SER A 132 -12.82 -5.10 -2.85
N SER A 133 -12.85 -5.87 -3.93
CA SER A 133 -12.05 -5.69 -5.16
C SER A 133 -12.12 -4.29 -5.79
N ALA A 134 -13.20 -3.56 -5.55
CA ALA A 134 -13.36 -2.17 -5.98
C ALA A 134 -12.51 -1.16 -5.20
N ALA A 135 -12.14 -1.48 -3.95
CA ALA A 135 -11.43 -0.60 -3.03
C ALA A 135 -10.10 -1.19 -2.55
N ALA A 136 -10.03 -2.51 -2.38
CA ALA A 136 -8.81 -3.20 -2.00
C ALA A 136 -7.76 -3.10 -3.11
N MET A 137 -6.54 -2.75 -2.72
CA MET A 137 -5.42 -2.56 -3.62
C MET A 137 -4.47 -3.74 -3.57
N MET A 138 -3.76 -3.96 -4.67
CA MET A 138 -2.95 -5.14 -4.91
C MET A 138 -1.88 -5.37 -3.84
N GLY A 139 -1.27 -4.31 -3.29
CA GLY A 139 -0.32 -4.43 -2.19
C GLY A 139 -0.93 -5.09 -0.95
N GLY A 140 -2.14 -4.67 -0.55
CA GLY A 140 -2.86 -5.27 0.56
C GLY A 140 -3.40 -6.68 0.24
N ILE A 141 -3.88 -6.89 -0.98
CA ILE A 141 -4.38 -8.19 -1.45
C ILE A 141 -3.27 -9.24 -1.39
N LEU A 142 -2.08 -8.92 -1.90
CA LEU A 142 -0.92 -9.81 -1.85
C LEU A 142 -0.43 -10.03 -0.42
N ASN A 143 -0.32 -8.96 0.37
CA ASN A 143 0.17 -9.06 1.75
C ASN A 143 -0.69 -9.99 2.64
N ASN A 144 -2.00 -9.98 2.43
CA ASN A 144 -2.95 -10.77 3.21
C ASN A 144 -3.36 -12.09 2.54
N ASN A 145 -2.84 -12.42 1.37
CA ASN A 145 -3.36 -13.51 0.54
C ASN A 145 -4.88 -13.44 0.35
N SER A 146 -5.41 -12.24 0.15
CA SER A 146 -6.85 -12.01 -0.01
C SER A 146 -7.32 -12.65 -1.31
N SER A 147 -8.20 -13.64 -1.24
CA SER A 147 -8.52 -14.50 -2.40
C SER A 147 -9.91 -14.29 -2.96
N GLY A 148 -10.94 -14.30 -2.14
CA GLY A 148 -12.34 -14.31 -2.58
C GLY A 148 -12.89 -15.73 -2.84
N MET A 149 -14.15 -15.81 -3.25
CA MET A 149 -14.84 -17.11 -3.41
C MET A 149 -14.48 -17.84 -4.71
N GLU A 150 -14.24 -17.09 -5.81
CA GLU A 150 -13.93 -17.68 -7.11
C GLU A 150 -12.49 -18.21 -7.19
N ALA A 151 -11.56 -17.56 -6.48
CA ALA A 151 -10.16 -17.95 -6.49
C ALA A 151 -9.89 -19.35 -5.96
N GLY A 152 -10.63 -19.78 -4.93
CA GLY A 152 -10.35 -21.02 -4.24
C GLY A 152 -8.90 -21.11 -3.76
N VAL A 153 -8.38 -22.33 -3.64
CA VAL A 153 -6.98 -22.57 -3.25
C VAL A 153 -6.03 -22.37 -4.43
N ALA A 154 -6.43 -22.75 -5.63
CA ALA A 154 -5.54 -22.79 -6.80
C ALA A 154 -5.23 -21.40 -7.38
N HIS A 155 -6.13 -20.45 -7.24
CA HIS A 155 -6.01 -19.11 -7.85
C HIS A 155 -5.90 -17.98 -6.83
N ASN A 156 -5.52 -18.29 -5.58
CA ASN A 156 -5.26 -17.29 -4.56
C ASN A 156 -4.03 -16.44 -4.91
N SER A 157 -3.82 -15.34 -4.19
CA SER A 157 -2.74 -14.38 -4.45
C SER A 157 -1.36 -15.05 -4.48
N TYR A 158 -1.05 -15.93 -3.54
CA TYR A 158 0.27 -16.54 -3.42
C TYR A 158 0.55 -17.59 -4.51
N HIS A 159 -0.48 -18.34 -4.95
CA HIS A 159 -0.31 -19.33 -6.02
C HIS A 159 -0.20 -18.69 -7.41
N THR A 160 -0.75 -17.51 -7.60
CA THR A 160 -0.68 -16.78 -8.88
C THR A 160 0.48 -15.80 -8.97
N LEU A 161 1.20 -15.55 -7.86
CA LEU A 161 2.35 -14.67 -7.81
C LEU A 161 3.56 -15.34 -8.49
N SER A 162 4.12 -14.69 -9.52
CA SER A 162 5.34 -15.17 -10.19
C SER A 162 6.63 -14.61 -9.58
N SER A 163 6.59 -13.35 -9.14
CA SER A 163 7.72 -12.66 -8.52
C SER A 163 7.22 -11.47 -7.73
N ILE A 164 7.99 -11.05 -6.75
CA ILE A 164 7.72 -9.85 -5.95
C ILE A 164 9.02 -9.08 -5.75
N GLU A 165 8.94 -7.77 -5.84
CA GLU A 165 10.00 -6.83 -5.50
C GLU A 165 9.63 -6.18 -4.17
N PHE A 166 10.57 -6.13 -3.23
CA PHE A 166 10.32 -5.58 -1.90
C PHE A 166 11.55 -4.88 -1.34
N ILE A 167 11.33 -4.00 -0.37
CA ILE A 167 12.38 -3.28 0.34
C ILE A 167 12.56 -3.94 1.71
N LEU A 168 13.81 -4.22 2.07
CA LEU A 168 14.19 -4.65 3.42
C LEU A 168 14.57 -3.43 4.27
N SER A 169 14.21 -3.48 5.55
CA SER A 169 14.61 -2.48 6.56
C SER A 169 16.00 -2.77 7.11
#